data_a363bfe254a2de070d905d508cd4c78f
#
_entry.id   a363bfe254a2de070d905d508cd4c78f
#
_cell.length_a   1.000
_cell.length_b   1.000
_cell.length_c   1.000
_cell.angle_alpha   90.00
_cell.angle_beta   90.00
_cell.angle_gamma   90.00
#
_symmetry.space_group_name_H-M   'P 1'
#
loop_
_entity.id
_entity.type
_entity.pdbx_description
1 polymer ?
#
loop_
_entity_poly.entity_id
_entity_poly.type
_entity_poly.pdbx_seq_one_letter_code
_entity_poly.pdbx_strand_id
1 'polypeptide(L)'
;MAQRPKATVAGGSAAGSNSQGSAGLEHCDEPLGTVGVVEEQDGDWYRYLTSDLRLPSTIPVIRMLIQQSNCFVVVERGRAMQNMMQERALQDSGEMRQGSNFGKGQMVAADFTMNPSINFSQSNAGGIGGVLGAFGGRLGVVGAVVGGLKFKRAETVLTMIDNRSGVQIATSMGLGKKTDFGMGVGGGGLSGFGAVGGYTNTPEGKVLVLAFADAYNKMVQSLRNYQPQEVQGGLGKGGRLKVGN
;
A
#
# COMPACT_ATOMS: atom_id res chain seq x y z
N MET A 1 9.97 6.99 39.14
CA MET A 1 10.49 6.82 37.79
C MET A 1 9.32 6.87 36.83
N ALA A 2 9.12 7.98 36.12
CA ALA A 2 8.04 8.11 35.15
C ALA A 2 8.39 7.28 33.92
N GLN A 3 7.56 6.31 33.56
CA GLN A 3 7.68 5.57 32.32
C GLN A 3 7.45 6.54 31.17
N ARG A 4 8.45 6.70 30.29
CA ARG A 4 8.28 7.42 29.04
C ARG A 4 7.21 6.69 28.22
N PRO A 5 6.18 7.39 27.68
CA PRO A 5 5.25 6.76 26.78
C PRO A 5 6.04 6.19 25.60
N LYS A 6 5.85 4.91 25.29
CA LYS A 6 6.41 4.30 24.07
C LYS A 6 5.79 5.01 22.89
N ALA A 7 6.62 5.70 22.11
CA ALA A 7 6.19 6.26 20.84
C ALA A 7 5.66 5.13 19.95
N THR A 8 4.39 5.20 19.58
CA THR A 8 3.70 4.13 18.86
C THR A 8 3.65 4.34 17.35
N VAL A 9 4.14 5.48 16.86
CA VAL A 9 4.10 5.82 15.41
C VAL A 9 5.35 6.57 15.03
N ALA A 10 6.06 6.08 14.01
CA ALA A 10 7.04 6.87 13.29
C ALA A 10 6.31 7.67 12.20
N GLY A 11 6.29 8.98 12.31
CA GLY A 11 5.79 9.87 11.28
C GLY A 11 6.83 10.06 10.17
N GLY A 12 6.38 10.32 8.95
CA GLY A 12 7.20 10.79 7.84
C GLY A 12 6.70 12.15 7.38
N SER A 13 7.59 12.99 6.86
CA SER A 13 7.23 14.24 6.20
C SER A 13 7.65 14.24 4.74
N ALA A 14 7.03 15.11 3.94
CA ALA A 14 7.32 15.23 2.52
C ALA A 14 8.77 15.66 2.19
N ALA A 15 9.53 16.07 3.18
CA ALA A 15 10.93 16.48 3.00
C ALA A 15 11.93 15.42 3.52
N GLY A 16 11.52 14.16 3.68
CA GLY A 16 12.40 13.09 4.10
C GLY A 16 12.90 13.18 5.54
N SER A 17 12.38 14.12 6.33
CA SER A 17 12.70 14.17 7.76
C SER A 17 12.01 13.04 8.49
N ASN A 18 12.65 11.89 8.49
CA ASN A 18 12.17 10.70 9.16
C ASN A 18 12.48 10.75 10.64
N SER A 19 11.46 10.49 11.43
CA SER A 19 11.67 10.08 12.81
C SER A 19 12.10 8.61 12.91
N GLN A 20 13.12 8.16 12.24
CA GLN A 20 13.65 6.79 12.16
C GLN A 20 13.03 5.97 11.02
N GLY A 21 13.86 5.63 10.02
CA GLY A 21 13.49 4.69 8.96
C GLY A 21 13.08 3.34 9.54
N SER A 22 12.00 2.78 9.01
CA SER A 22 11.59 1.41 9.38
C SER A 22 12.65 0.43 8.89
N ALA A 23 13.23 -0.33 9.81
CA ALA A 23 14.16 -1.38 9.43
C ALA A 23 13.49 -2.33 8.44
N GLY A 24 14.09 -2.53 7.27
CA GLY A 24 13.56 -3.37 6.21
C GLY A 24 12.73 -2.65 5.14
N LEU A 25 12.52 -1.34 5.22
CA LEU A 25 11.94 -0.55 4.14
C LEU A 25 13.05 0.06 3.28
N GLU A 26 12.92 -0.05 1.95
CA GLU A 26 13.80 0.64 1.00
C GLU A 26 13.77 2.15 1.25
N HIS A 27 14.93 2.77 1.14
CA HIS A 27 15.09 4.21 1.34
C HIS A 27 15.81 4.82 0.14
N CYS A 28 15.39 6.01 -0.27
CA CYS A 28 16.00 6.77 -1.33
C CYS A 28 16.60 8.06 -0.78
N ASP A 29 17.83 8.39 -1.19
CA ASP A 29 18.46 9.66 -0.84
C ASP A 29 17.70 10.84 -1.47
N GLU A 30 17.19 10.64 -2.70
CA GLU A 30 16.37 11.58 -3.44
C GLU A 30 15.10 10.92 -3.96
N PRO A 31 13.95 11.62 -3.94
CA PRO A 31 12.71 11.10 -4.49
C PRO A 31 12.81 10.85 -6.00
N LEU A 32 12.25 9.72 -6.44
CA LEU A 32 12.17 9.33 -7.86
C LEU A 32 11.11 10.14 -8.66
N GLY A 33 10.23 10.82 -7.95
CA GLY A 33 9.17 11.63 -8.55
C GLY A 33 8.00 11.83 -7.61
N THR A 34 6.90 12.36 -8.14
CA THR A 34 5.66 12.58 -7.40
C THR A 34 4.66 11.47 -7.68
N VAL A 35 3.92 11.02 -6.66
CA VAL A 35 2.96 9.92 -6.79
C VAL A 35 1.63 10.22 -6.15
N GLY A 36 0.54 9.96 -6.89
CA GLY A 36 -0.82 9.86 -6.36
C GLY A 36 -1.16 8.41 -6.07
N VAL A 37 -1.77 8.12 -4.92
CA VAL A 37 -2.26 6.78 -4.60
C VAL A 37 -3.76 6.74 -4.85
N VAL A 38 -4.19 5.81 -5.71
CA VAL A 38 -5.59 5.62 -6.09
C VAL A 38 -5.97 4.16 -5.83
N GLU A 39 -7.10 3.94 -5.20
CA GLU A 39 -7.61 2.63 -4.81
C GLU A 39 -8.91 2.35 -5.56
N GLU A 40 -8.98 1.20 -6.22
CA GLU A 40 -10.18 0.72 -6.88
C GLU A 40 -11.15 0.15 -5.84
N GLN A 41 -12.22 0.88 -5.56
CA GLN A 41 -13.17 0.53 -4.51
C GLN A 41 -14.29 -0.42 -4.98
N ASP A 42 -14.40 -0.65 -6.28
CA ASP A 42 -15.43 -1.51 -6.88
C ASP A 42 -15.01 -2.99 -6.93
N GLY A 43 -13.75 -3.28 -6.66
CA GLY A 43 -13.22 -4.64 -6.71
C GLY A 43 -13.70 -5.55 -5.57
N ASP A 44 -13.81 -6.85 -5.86
CA ASP A 44 -14.20 -7.85 -4.86
C ASP A 44 -13.24 -7.89 -3.67
N TRP A 45 -11.97 -7.64 -3.91
CA TRP A 45 -10.95 -7.57 -2.87
C TRP A 45 -11.22 -6.44 -1.87
N TYR A 46 -11.68 -5.26 -2.36
CA TYR A 46 -11.98 -4.11 -1.51
C TYR A 46 -13.22 -4.38 -0.66
N ARG A 47 -14.22 -5.01 -1.24
CA ARG A 47 -15.43 -5.43 -0.53
C ARG A 47 -15.11 -6.44 0.57
N TYR A 48 -14.28 -7.45 0.28
CA TYR A 48 -13.82 -8.40 1.28
C TYR A 48 -13.00 -7.72 2.39
N LEU A 49 -12.10 -6.80 2.02
CA LEU A 49 -11.30 -6.02 2.97
C LEU A 49 -12.19 -5.27 3.96
N THR A 50 -13.17 -4.54 3.46
CA THR A 50 -13.97 -3.61 4.27
C THR A 50 -15.12 -4.29 5.01
N SER A 51 -15.80 -5.24 4.40
CA SER A 51 -16.98 -5.91 4.97
C SER A 51 -16.59 -7.10 5.84
N ASP A 52 -15.72 -7.98 5.33
CA ASP A 52 -15.39 -9.24 6.01
C ASP A 52 -14.25 -9.07 7.03
N LEU A 53 -13.18 -8.38 6.64
CA LEU A 53 -12.05 -8.13 7.51
C LEU A 53 -12.23 -6.90 8.40
N ARG A 54 -13.19 -6.03 8.06
CA ARG A 54 -13.46 -4.76 8.74
C ARG A 54 -12.22 -3.87 8.82
N LEU A 55 -11.41 -3.92 7.78
CA LEU A 55 -10.24 -3.07 7.65
C LEU A 55 -10.57 -1.85 6.79
N PRO A 56 -10.01 -0.68 7.11
CA PRO A 56 -10.24 0.52 6.30
C PRO A 56 -9.48 0.46 4.97
N SER A 57 -9.58 1.52 4.16
CA SER A 57 -8.78 1.74 2.95
C SER A 57 -7.29 1.49 3.16
N THR A 58 -6.62 0.95 2.14
CA THR A 58 -5.17 0.70 2.14
C THR A 58 -4.35 1.97 1.92
N ILE A 59 -4.96 3.04 1.42
CA ILE A 59 -4.28 4.30 1.06
C ILE A 59 -3.42 4.86 2.21
N PRO A 60 -3.89 4.95 3.48
CA PRO A 60 -3.06 5.47 4.57
C PRO A 60 -1.81 4.64 4.83
N VAL A 61 -1.91 3.31 4.69
CA VAL A 61 -0.77 2.39 4.85
C VAL A 61 0.28 2.69 3.78
N ILE A 62 -0.14 2.75 2.53
CA ILE A 62 0.77 2.95 1.39
C ILE A 62 1.40 4.34 1.45
N ARG A 63 0.63 5.38 1.75
CA ARG A 63 1.17 6.73 1.92
C ARG A 63 2.24 6.80 3.00
N MET A 64 2.04 6.08 4.11
CA MET A 64 3.05 6.03 5.16
C MET A 64 4.32 5.32 4.69
N LEU A 65 4.21 4.19 3.97
CA LEU A 65 5.36 3.51 3.38
C LEU A 65 6.14 4.46 2.46
N ILE A 66 5.43 5.18 1.59
CA ILE A 66 6.04 6.13 0.67
C ILE A 66 6.77 7.26 1.42
N GLN A 67 6.14 7.85 2.42
CA GLN A 67 6.74 8.93 3.20
C GLN A 67 7.95 8.48 4.02
N GLN A 68 7.91 7.28 4.59
CA GLN A 68 9.04 6.74 5.37
C GLN A 68 10.22 6.34 4.48
N SER A 69 9.97 5.93 3.26
CA SER A 69 11.01 5.52 2.31
C SER A 69 11.76 6.69 1.67
N ASN A 70 11.16 7.89 1.64
CA ASN A 70 11.63 9.05 0.86
C ASN A 70 11.77 8.80 -0.64
N CYS A 71 11.18 7.70 -1.18
CA CYS A 71 11.35 7.35 -2.60
C CYS A 71 10.41 8.11 -3.53
N PHE A 72 9.32 8.65 -3.00
CA PHE A 72 8.39 9.50 -3.76
C PHE A 72 7.82 10.61 -2.89
N VAL A 73 7.45 11.71 -3.52
CA VAL A 73 6.65 12.77 -2.91
C VAL A 73 5.17 12.45 -3.16
N VAL A 74 4.41 12.29 -2.08
CA VAL A 74 2.97 12.01 -2.18
C VAL A 74 2.22 13.28 -2.55
N VAL A 75 1.44 13.25 -3.61
CA VAL A 75 0.50 14.31 -3.99
C VAL A 75 -0.93 13.84 -3.76
N GLU A 76 -1.74 14.71 -3.20
CA GLU A 76 -3.13 14.39 -2.88
C GLU A 76 -4.01 14.47 -4.14
N ARG A 77 -4.75 13.39 -4.41
CA ARG A 77 -5.71 13.28 -5.53
C ARG A 77 -7.07 12.73 -5.08
N GLY A 78 -7.22 12.52 -3.78
CA GLY A 78 -8.45 12.03 -3.20
C GLY A 78 -9.33 13.13 -2.62
N ARG A 79 -9.97 12.82 -1.51
CA ARG A 79 -10.94 13.71 -0.83
C ARG A 79 -10.35 15.06 -0.42
N ALA A 80 -9.09 15.09 0.01
CA ALA A 80 -8.43 16.35 0.38
C ALA A 80 -8.23 17.29 -0.83
N MET A 81 -8.17 16.77 -2.05
CA MET A 81 -8.18 17.62 -3.25
C MET A 81 -9.49 18.39 -3.41
N GLN A 82 -10.62 17.81 -3.02
CA GLN A 82 -11.90 18.52 -3.04
C GLN A 82 -11.89 19.72 -2.09
N ASN A 83 -11.33 19.54 -0.89
CA ASN A 83 -11.17 20.65 0.06
C ASN A 83 -10.27 21.75 -0.51
N MET A 84 -9.16 21.40 -1.16
CA MET A 84 -8.30 22.38 -1.82
C MET A 84 -9.03 23.14 -2.93
N MET A 85 -9.91 22.49 -3.67
CA MET A 85 -10.73 23.18 -4.67
C MET A 85 -11.76 24.12 -4.06
N GLN A 86 -12.31 23.79 -2.88
CA GLN A 86 -13.18 24.69 -2.12
C GLN A 86 -12.42 25.93 -1.66
N GLU A 87 -11.21 25.78 -1.11
CA GLU A 87 -10.38 26.93 -0.71
C GLU A 87 -10.09 27.87 -1.88
N ARG A 88 -9.85 27.31 -3.06
CA ARG A 88 -9.66 28.11 -4.29
C ARG A 88 -10.92 28.84 -4.70
N ALA A 89 -12.08 28.18 -4.61
CA ALA A 89 -13.36 28.81 -4.90
C ALA A 89 -13.67 29.97 -3.92
N LEU A 90 -13.32 29.80 -2.63
CA LEU A 90 -13.44 30.88 -1.64
C LEU A 90 -12.51 32.06 -1.96
N GLN A 91 -11.33 31.81 -2.46
CA GLN A 91 -10.43 32.86 -2.92
C GLN A 91 -11.00 33.60 -4.14
N ASP A 92 -11.53 32.87 -5.10
CA ASP A 92 -12.10 33.44 -6.33
C ASP A 92 -13.39 34.27 -6.01
N SER A 93 -14.11 33.94 -4.94
CA SER A 93 -15.27 34.72 -4.45
C SER A 93 -14.89 35.98 -3.69
N GLY A 94 -13.62 36.15 -3.33
CA GLY A 94 -13.14 37.30 -2.55
C GLY A 94 -13.36 37.21 -1.04
N GLU A 95 -13.90 36.10 -0.53
CA GLU A 95 -14.16 35.88 0.91
C GLU A 95 -12.90 35.64 1.74
N MET A 96 -11.77 35.34 1.08
CA MET A 96 -10.55 35.09 1.79
C MET A 96 -9.83 36.34 2.24
N ARG A 97 -9.09 36.21 3.36
CA ARG A 97 -8.25 37.28 3.88
C ARG A 97 -7.23 37.73 2.83
N GLN A 98 -7.00 39.04 2.74
CA GLN A 98 -5.93 39.61 1.91
C GLN A 98 -4.58 38.95 2.21
N GLY A 99 -3.86 38.55 1.14
CA GLY A 99 -2.57 37.86 1.23
C GLY A 99 -2.65 36.34 1.21
N SER A 100 -3.84 35.74 1.31
CA SER A 100 -4.02 34.34 1.01
C SER A 100 -3.79 34.11 -0.50
N ASN A 101 -2.89 33.21 -0.86
CA ASN A 101 -2.56 32.98 -2.26
C ASN A 101 -2.73 31.49 -2.63
N PHE A 102 -3.91 31.16 -3.15
CA PHE A 102 -4.24 29.85 -3.71
C PHE A 102 -4.38 29.90 -5.24
N GLY A 103 -3.62 30.75 -5.90
CA GLY A 103 -3.70 31.03 -7.34
C GLY A 103 -3.45 29.83 -8.25
N LYS A 104 -3.66 30.05 -9.54
CA LYS A 104 -3.39 29.07 -10.58
C LYS A 104 -1.90 28.73 -10.64
N GLY A 105 -1.54 27.49 -11.03
CA GLY A 105 -0.16 27.08 -11.23
C GLY A 105 0.58 26.60 -9.98
N GLN A 106 -0.08 26.53 -8.81
CA GLN A 106 0.57 26.11 -7.55
C GLN A 106 0.46 24.60 -7.26
N MET A 107 -0.39 23.87 -7.99
CA MET A 107 -0.56 22.44 -7.76
C MET A 107 0.57 21.66 -8.44
N VAL A 108 1.22 20.81 -7.66
CA VAL A 108 2.20 19.86 -8.19
C VAL A 108 1.47 18.74 -8.94
N ALA A 109 1.94 18.42 -10.14
CA ALA A 109 1.44 17.29 -10.89
C ALA A 109 1.86 15.97 -10.24
N ALA A 110 1.05 14.92 -10.37
CA ALA A 110 1.48 13.56 -10.09
C ALA A 110 2.20 13.03 -11.31
N ASP A 111 3.48 12.70 -11.19
CA ASP A 111 4.21 12.00 -12.26
C ASP A 111 3.66 10.59 -12.43
N PHE A 112 3.34 9.95 -11.31
CA PHE A 112 2.90 8.57 -11.26
C PHE A 112 1.59 8.41 -10.50
N THR A 113 0.85 7.36 -10.87
CA THR A 113 -0.27 6.84 -10.09
C THR A 113 0.08 5.44 -9.58
N MET A 114 -0.06 5.22 -8.28
CA MET A 114 0.12 3.92 -7.64
C MET A 114 -1.24 3.32 -7.29
N ASN A 115 -1.49 2.12 -7.81
CA ASN A 115 -2.73 1.36 -7.58
C ASN A 115 -2.44 0.13 -6.74
N PRO A 116 -2.99 0.03 -5.52
CA PRO A 116 -2.94 -1.18 -4.72
C PRO A 116 -4.08 -2.14 -5.07
N SER A 117 -3.79 -3.43 -4.99
CA SER A 117 -4.79 -4.49 -4.96
C SER A 117 -4.36 -5.63 -4.05
N ILE A 118 -5.29 -6.48 -3.64
CA ILE A 118 -5.04 -7.59 -2.73
C ILE A 118 -5.63 -8.86 -3.31
N ASN A 119 -4.81 -9.91 -3.40
CA ASN A 119 -5.25 -11.25 -3.73
C ASN A 119 -5.42 -12.05 -2.44
N PHE A 120 -6.65 -12.33 -2.07
CA PHE A 120 -6.94 -13.21 -0.95
C PHE A 120 -6.98 -14.65 -1.43
N SER A 121 -5.98 -15.46 -1.12
CA SER A 121 -6.07 -16.89 -1.28
C SER A 121 -6.96 -17.46 -0.18
N GLN A 122 -8.19 -17.75 -0.52
CA GLN A 122 -9.04 -18.57 0.33
C GLN A 122 -8.44 -19.97 0.39
N SER A 123 -7.91 -20.35 1.55
CA SER A 123 -7.44 -21.71 1.80
C SER A 123 -8.61 -22.70 1.95
N ASN A 124 -9.58 -22.62 1.07
CA ASN A 124 -10.67 -23.58 0.94
C ASN A 124 -10.35 -24.66 -0.10
N ALA A 125 -9.10 -24.81 -0.51
CA ALA A 125 -8.65 -26.06 -1.11
C ALA A 125 -8.78 -27.10 -0.01
N GLY A 126 -9.84 -27.89 -0.05
CA GLY A 126 -10.10 -29.03 0.83
C GLY A 126 -8.89 -29.96 0.86
N GLY A 127 -7.90 -29.57 1.64
CA GLY A 127 -6.72 -30.34 1.89
C GLY A 127 -6.94 -31.18 3.12
N ILE A 128 -6.89 -32.48 2.95
CA ILE A 128 -6.41 -33.53 3.91
C ILE A 128 -6.89 -33.40 5.39
N GLY A 129 -7.16 -32.21 5.92
CA GLY A 129 -7.72 -32.06 7.27
C GLY A 129 -9.18 -32.53 7.41
N GLY A 130 -9.95 -32.57 6.32
CA GLY A 130 -11.32 -33.08 6.32
C GLY A 130 -11.43 -34.59 6.30
N VAL A 131 -10.40 -35.28 5.80
CA VAL A 131 -10.42 -36.76 5.68
C VAL A 131 -9.90 -37.43 6.97
N LEU A 132 -8.99 -36.80 7.70
CA LEU A 132 -8.50 -37.35 8.95
C LEU A 132 -9.50 -37.19 10.13
N GLY A 133 -10.47 -36.29 10.03
CA GLY A 133 -11.55 -36.16 10.99
C GLY A 133 -12.62 -37.26 10.91
N ALA A 134 -12.74 -37.95 9.77
CA ALA A 134 -13.72 -38.98 9.55
C ALA A 134 -13.29 -40.39 10.01
N PHE A 135 -11.98 -40.62 10.23
CA PHE A 135 -11.46 -41.93 10.60
C PHE A 135 -10.97 -42.04 12.07
N GLY A 136 -11.01 -41.00 12.84
CA GLY A 136 -10.52 -40.97 14.22
C GLY A 136 -11.64 -41.00 15.24
N GLY A 137 -12.33 -42.12 15.38
CA GLY A 137 -13.20 -42.34 16.53
C GLY A 137 -12.43 -42.29 17.85
N ARG A 138 -12.95 -41.50 18.80
CA ARG A 138 -12.72 -41.61 20.27
C ARG A 138 -11.40 -41.14 20.89
N LEU A 139 -10.54 -40.45 20.26
CA LEU A 139 -9.56 -39.64 20.98
C LEU A 139 -9.80 -38.19 20.64
N GLY A 140 -10.26 -37.44 21.62
CA GLY A 140 -10.56 -36.02 21.48
C GLY A 140 -9.36 -35.29 20.95
N VAL A 141 -9.31 -35.11 19.64
CA VAL A 141 -8.52 -34.04 19.06
C VAL A 141 -9.23 -32.78 19.51
N VAL A 142 -8.74 -32.20 20.58
CA VAL A 142 -8.88 -30.78 20.83
C VAL A 142 -8.33 -30.13 19.58
N GLY A 143 -9.21 -29.95 18.59
CA GLY A 143 -8.96 -29.10 17.46
C GLY A 143 -8.66 -27.75 18.05
N ALA A 144 -7.37 -27.48 18.24
CA ALA A 144 -6.94 -26.13 18.48
C ALA A 144 -7.48 -25.31 17.32
N VAL A 145 -8.60 -24.65 17.56
CA VAL A 145 -9.04 -23.48 16.81
C VAL A 145 -7.95 -22.46 17.08
N VAL A 146 -6.86 -22.60 16.33
CA VAL A 146 -5.77 -21.65 16.36
C VAL A 146 -6.36 -20.37 15.82
N GLY A 147 -6.88 -19.60 16.77
CA GLY A 147 -7.37 -18.23 16.67
C GLY A 147 -7.74 -17.77 15.27
N GLY A 148 -8.99 -17.66 15.04
CA GLY A 148 -9.83 -16.91 14.10
C GLY A 148 -9.22 -16.10 12.96
N LEU A 149 -8.06 -16.48 12.42
CA LEU A 149 -7.50 -15.84 11.25
C LEU A 149 -8.27 -16.25 10.00
N LYS A 150 -8.84 -15.29 9.33
CA LYS A 150 -9.58 -15.49 8.07
C LYS A 150 -8.64 -15.90 6.93
N PHE A 151 -7.35 -15.56 7.00
CA PHE A 151 -6.31 -16.02 6.09
C PHE A 151 -4.94 -16.08 6.78
N LYS A 152 -4.06 -16.97 6.30
CA LYS A 152 -2.69 -17.15 6.81
C LYS A 152 -1.64 -16.43 5.98
N ARG A 153 -1.99 -16.08 4.75
CA ARG A 153 -1.15 -15.40 3.76
C ARG A 153 -1.97 -14.32 3.07
N ALA A 154 -1.36 -13.20 2.81
CA ALA A 154 -1.89 -12.17 1.93
C ALA A 154 -0.89 -11.89 0.83
N GLU A 155 -1.40 -11.74 -0.38
CA GLU A 155 -0.65 -11.30 -1.54
C GLU A 155 -1.17 -9.93 -1.92
N THR A 156 -0.29 -8.94 -1.93
CA THR A 156 -0.63 -7.59 -2.35
C THR A 156 0.09 -7.28 -3.65
N VAL A 157 -0.58 -6.56 -4.52
CA VAL A 157 0.00 -6.09 -5.77
C VAL A 157 -0.01 -4.56 -5.76
N LEU A 158 1.11 -3.98 -6.13
CA LEU A 158 1.23 -2.55 -6.39
C LEU A 158 1.54 -2.36 -7.87
N THR A 159 0.75 -1.54 -8.53
CA THR A 159 0.94 -1.17 -9.93
C THR A 159 1.30 0.30 -10.02
N MET A 160 2.29 0.64 -10.84
CA MET A 160 2.73 2.01 -11.07
C MET A 160 2.49 2.40 -12.53
N ILE A 161 1.80 3.51 -12.73
CA ILE A 161 1.44 4.05 -14.04
C ILE A 161 2.09 5.42 -14.20
N ASP A 162 2.76 5.66 -15.32
CA ASP A 162 3.24 6.99 -15.70
C ASP A 162 2.06 7.81 -16.22
N ASN A 163 1.74 8.92 -15.54
CA ASN A 163 0.60 9.75 -15.87
C ASN A 163 0.77 10.58 -17.17
N ARG A 164 2.00 10.73 -17.66
CA ARG A 164 2.25 11.43 -18.91
C ARG A 164 1.94 10.58 -20.13
N SER A 165 2.32 9.31 -20.06
CA SER A 165 2.16 8.37 -21.18
C SER A 165 0.95 7.43 -20.99
N GLY A 166 0.44 7.28 -19.78
CA GLY A 166 -0.55 6.25 -19.45
C GLY A 166 0.03 4.83 -19.44
N VAL A 167 1.35 4.69 -19.53
CA VAL A 167 2.01 3.38 -19.56
C VAL A 167 2.19 2.85 -18.13
N GLN A 168 1.86 1.58 -17.92
CA GLN A 168 2.19 0.87 -16.70
C GLN A 168 3.68 0.53 -16.71
N ILE A 169 4.45 1.19 -15.85
CA ILE A 169 5.92 1.09 -15.84
C ILE A 169 6.44 0.05 -14.86
N ALA A 170 5.66 -0.32 -13.85
CA ALA A 170 6.05 -1.34 -12.90
C ALA A 170 4.83 -2.03 -12.29
N THR A 171 5.01 -3.30 -11.94
CA THR A 171 4.10 -4.07 -11.09
C THR A 171 4.95 -4.92 -10.15
N SER A 172 4.58 -4.93 -8.89
CA SER A 172 5.25 -5.73 -7.87
C SER A 172 4.24 -6.48 -7.02
N MET A 173 4.62 -7.68 -6.61
CA MET A 173 3.83 -8.50 -5.71
C MET A 173 4.57 -8.68 -4.38
N GLY A 174 3.88 -8.44 -3.29
CA GLY A 174 4.35 -8.66 -1.95
C GLY A 174 3.61 -9.79 -1.26
N LEU A 175 4.34 -10.51 -0.41
CA LEU A 175 3.84 -11.62 0.36
C LEU A 175 3.98 -11.32 1.85
N GLY A 176 2.87 -11.40 2.58
CA GLY A 176 2.86 -11.39 4.04
C GLY A 176 2.43 -12.74 4.57
N LYS A 177 3.16 -13.27 5.53
CA LYS A 177 2.83 -14.52 6.24
C LYS A 177 2.74 -14.26 7.73
N LYS A 178 1.85 -14.99 8.42
CA LYS A 178 1.74 -14.94 9.88
C LYS A 178 3.04 -15.32 10.59
N THR A 179 3.80 -16.24 10.00
CA THR A 179 5.09 -16.71 10.56
C THR A 179 6.13 -15.62 10.60
N ASP A 180 6.08 -14.68 9.67
CA ASP A 180 7.03 -13.56 9.59
C ASP A 180 6.88 -12.62 10.79
N PHE A 181 5.73 -12.70 11.47
CA PHE A 181 5.41 -11.97 12.69
C PHE A 181 6.07 -12.54 13.95
N GLY A 182 6.31 -13.86 13.98
CA GLY A 182 6.85 -14.54 15.15
C GLY A 182 8.36 -14.61 15.26
N MET A 183 9.08 -14.52 14.15
CA MET A 183 10.52 -14.81 14.09
C MET A 183 11.43 -13.60 13.85
N GLY A 184 10.92 -12.47 13.42
CA GLY A 184 11.76 -11.34 13.04
C GLY A 184 11.32 -9.97 13.55
N VAL A 185 10.11 -9.88 14.07
CA VAL A 185 9.47 -8.59 14.39
C VAL A 185 9.60 -8.22 15.87
N GLY A 186 10.12 -9.10 16.69
CA GLY A 186 10.46 -8.80 18.09
C GLY A 186 11.63 -7.83 18.27
N GLY A 187 12.34 -7.50 17.20
CA GLY A 187 13.59 -6.76 17.26
C GLY A 187 13.65 -5.44 16.49
N GLY A 188 12.56 -4.91 15.93
CA GLY A 188 12.65 -3.56 15.35
C GLY A 188 11.95 -3.30 14.02
N GLY A 189 11.66 -4.32 13.20
CA GLY A 189 11.25 -4.10 11.81
C GLY A 189 9.83 -3.55 11.59
N LEU A 190 8.89 -3.81 12.49
CA LEU A 190 7.51 -3.30 12.39
C LEU A 190 7.12 -2.32 13.49
N SER A 191 8.01 -2.04 14.42
CA SER A 191 7.74 -1.06 15.48
C SER A 191 7.51 0.36 14.94
N GLY A 192 7.99 0.64 13.72
CA GLY A 192 7.71 1.88 12.99
C GLY A 192 6.33 1.95 12.32
N PHE A 193 5.65 0.82 12.11
CA PHE A 193 4.34 0.77 11.47
C PHE A 193 3.18 0.72 12.48
N GLY A 194 3.46 1.07 13.70
CA GLY A 194 2.68 0.73 14.90
C GLY A 194 1.27 1.24 15.03
N ALA A 195 0.70 2.04 14.15
CA ALA A 195 -0.69 2.49 14.30
C ALA A 195 -1.33 3.02 13.02
N VAL A 196 -1.20 2.31 11.91
CA VAL A 196 -1.89 2.75 10.69
C VAL A 196 -3.34 2.32 10.72
N GLY A 197 -4.20 3.23 11.15
CA GLY A 197 -5.62 3.20 10.85
C GLY A 197 -6.37 1.88 11.09
N GLY A 198 -6.05 1.14 12.16
CA GLY A 198 -6.71 -0.12 12.46
C GLY A 198 -6.01 -1.38 11.93
N TYR A 199 -5.08 -1.26 10.99
CA TYR A 199 -4.36 -2.42 10.43
C TYR A 199 -3.51 -3.16 11.46
N THR A 200 -2.97 -2.45 12.43
CA THR A 200 -2.10 -3.05 13.47
C THR A 200 -2.87 -3.67 14.62
N ASN A 201 -4.18 -3.47 14.68
CA ASN A 201 -5.02 -4.01 15.75
C ASN A 201 -5.46 -5.45 15.48
N THR A 202 -5.35 -5.91 14.24
CA THR A 202 -5.75 -7.26 13.83
C THR A 202 -4.56 -8.03 13.26
N PRO A 203 -4.51 -9.35 13.46
CA PRO A 203 -3.46 -10.18 12.84
C PRO A 203 -3.48 -10.10 11.32
N GLU A 204 -4.66 -10.05 10.71
CA GLU A 204 -4.84 -9.91 9.27
C GLU A 204 -4.27 -8.59 8.76
N GLY A 205 -4.60 -7.49 9.45
CA GLY A 205 -4.08 -6.17 9.09
C GLY A 205 -2.56 -6.11 9.14
N LYS A 206 -1.95 -6.73 10.14
CA LYS A 206 -0.49 -6.82 10.24
C LYS A 206 0.13 -7.58 9.07
N VAL A 207 -0.46 -8.70 8.67
CA VAL A 207 -0.01 -9.49 7.52
C VAL A 207 -0.11 -8.67 6.23
N LEU A 208 -1.17 -7.87 6.07
CA LEU A 208 -1.33 -6.97 4.92
C LEU A 208 -0.28 -5.85 4.89
N VAL A 209 0.03 -5.24 6.03
CA VAL A 209 1.09 -4.22 6.12
C VAL A 209 2.44 -4.79 5.68
N LEU A 210 2.78 -6.01 6.13
CA LEU A 210 4.00 -6.70 5.70
C LEU A 210 4.01 -6.96 4.20
N ALA A 211 2.89 -7.45 3.66
CA ALA A 211 2.76 -7.71 2.23
C ALA A 211 2.92 -6.42 1.40
N PHE A 212 2.31 -5.32 1.83
CA PHE A 212 2.47 -4.03 1.15
C PHE A 212 3.89 -3.49 1.26
N ALA A 213 4.57 -3.65 2.38
CA ALA A 213 5.97 -3.26 2.54
C ALA A 213 6.89 -4.06 1.61
N ASP A 214 6.67 -5.38 1.50
CA ASP A 214 7.42 -6.24 0.57
C ASP A 214 7.16 -5.88 -0.89
N ALA A 215 5.88 -5.65 -1.27
CA ALA A 215 5.54 -5.17 -2.61
C ALA A 215 6.20 -3.82 -2.93
N TYR A 216 6.14 -2.89 -1.98
CA TYR A 216 6.70 -1.56 -2.12
C TYR A 216 8.23 -1.59 -2.31
N ASN A 217 8.93 -2.37 -1.50
CA ASN A 217 10.38 -2.55 -1.63
C ASN A 217 10.76 -3.07 -3.02
N LYS A 218 10.09 -4.11 -3.48
CA LYS A 218 10.31 -4.68 -4.82
C LYS A 218 10.03 -3.67 -5.93
N MET A 219 8.99 -2.85 -5.76
CA MET A 219 8.65 -1.79 -6.72
C MET A 219 9.76 -0.73 -6.78
N VAL A 220 10.23 -0.23 -5.64
CA VAL A 220 11.32 0.75 -5.58
C VAL A 220 12.59 0.19 -6.24
N GLN A 221 12.95 -1.05 -5.94
CA GLN A 221 14.11 -1.71 -6.57
C GLN A 221 13.96 -1.82 -8.09
N SER A 222 12.76 -2.20 -8.56
CA SER A 222 12.47 -2.28 -9.99
C SER A 222 12.57 -0.91 -10.69
N LEU A 223 12.07 0.14 -10.04
CA LEU A 223 12.07 1.49 -10.61
C LEU A 223 13.47 2.13 -10.63
N ARG A 224 14.33 1.83 -9.66
CA ARG A 224 15.74 2.26 -9.71
C ARG A 224 16.50 1.71 -10.92
N ASN A 225 16.09 0.53 -11.39
CA ASN A 225 16.67 -0.15 -12.53
C ASN A 225 15.82 0.00 -13.81
N TYR A 226 14.81 0.88 -13.77
CA TYR A 226 13.90 1.04 -14.90
C TYR A 226 14.61 1.63 -16.10
N GLN A 227 14.44 0.96 -17.24
CA GLN A 227 14.83 1.47 -18.55
C GLN A 227 13.57 1.63 -19.41
N PRO A 228 13.39 2.76 -20.09
CA PRO A 228 12.25 2.96 -20.98
C PRO A 228 12.17 1.84 -22.03
N GLN A 229 10.97 1.29 -22.19
CA GLN A 229 10.75 0.26 -23.19
C GLN A 229 10.63 0.89 -24.59
N GLU A 230 11.41 0.36 -25.53
CA GLU A 230 11.31 0.74 -26.94
C GLU A 230 10.50 -0.32 -27.70
N VAL A 231 9.48 0.14 -28.42
CA VAL A 231 8.67 -0.69 -29.30
C VAL A 231 8.97 -0.30 -30.74
N GLN A 232 9.28 -1.27 -31.60
CA GLN A 232 9.53 -0.99 -33.01
C GLN A 232 8.31 -0.34 -33.66
N GLY A 233 8.49 0.86 -34.19
CA GLY A 233 7.40 1.69 -34.70
C GLY A 233 6.87 2.72 -33.70
N GLY A 234 7.32 2.68 -32.43
CA GLY A 234 6.92 3.56 -31.33
C GLY A 234 5.69 3.06 -30.58
N LEU A 235 5.58 3.53 -29.32
CA LEU A 235 4.44 3.23 -28.47
C LEU A 235 3.14 3.80 -29.09
N GLY A 236 2.07 3.00 -29.05
CA GLY A 236 0.74 3.43 -29.55
C GLY A 236 0.57 3.47 -31.06
N LYS A 237 1.56 3.02 -31.83
CA LYS A 237 1.49 2.95 -33.30
C LYS A 237 1.24 1.53 -33.83
N GLY A 238 0.65 0.67 -33.02
CA GLY A 238 0.26 -0.69 -33.41
C GLY A 238 1.33 -1.76 -33.23
N GLY A 239 2.58 -1.40 -32.99
CA GLY A 239 3.66 -2.36 -32.73
C GLY A 239 3.76 -3.47 -33.77
N ARG A 240 4.30 -4.64 -33.38
CA ARG A 240 4.41 -5.83 -34.24
C ARG A 240 3.25 -6.81 -34.12
N LEU A 241 2.42 -6.67 -33.11
CA LEU A 241 1.27 -7.55 -32.91
C LEU A 241 0.15 -7.14 -33.88
N LYS A 242 -0.07 -7.97 -34.91
CA LYS A 242 -1.28 -7.89 -35.73
C LYS A 242 -2.38 -8.61 -34.98
N VAL A 243 -3.33 -7.87 -34.45
CA VAL A 243 -4.52 -8.42 -33.80
C VAL A 243 -5.67 -8.33 -34.80
N GLY A 244 -6.12 -9.49 -35.24
CA GLY A 244 -7.26 -9.65 -36.15
C GLY A 244 -6.89 -9.58 -37.66
N ASN A 245 -7.64 -10.34 -38.44
CA ASN A 245 -7.71 -10.19 -39.90
C ASN A 245 -8.66 -9.06 -40.24
#